data_def6c98033d3584b679c7e9a8da4a30f
#
_entry.id   def6c98033d3584b679c7e9a8da4a30f
#
_cell.length_a   1.000
_cell.length_b   1.000
_cell.length_c   1.000
_cell.angle_alpha   90.00
_cell.angle_beta   90.00
_cell.angle_gamma   90.00
#
_symmetry.space_group_name_H-M   'P 1'
#
loop_
_entity.id
_entity.type
_entity.pdbx_description
1 polymer ?
#
loop_
_entity_poly.entity_id
_entity_poly.type
_entity_poly.pdbx_seq_one_letter_code
_entity_poly.pdbx_strand_id
1 'polypeptide(L)'
;YRLKDEPNLTKIQLIERNGHEKQTGTQIIKRLLESGMMEEKNDADDRRSKRLKLTAKGEKVFHESVESVNRTSRLLSGKLDKEEREELLKLLKKLNEFHSHLYHEYRNSAFNDMIQLL
;
A
#
# COMPACT_ATOMS: atom_id res chain seq x y z
N TYR A 1 -2.86 -3.82 3.91
CA TYR A 1 -1.45 -4.26 3.95
C TYR A 1 -0.58 -3.25 4.68
N ARG A 2 -0.42 -2.01 4.20
CA ARG A 2 0.56 -1.04 4.76
C ARG A 2 0.46 -0.84 6.27
N LEU A 3 -0.76 -0.77 6.83
CA LEU A 3 -0.94 -0.65 8.29
C LEU A 3 -0.57 -1.89 9.10
N LYS A 4 -0.45 -3.06 8.46
CA LYS A 4 0.08 -4.27 9.11
C LYS A 4 1.59 -4.25 9.15
N ASP A 5 2.23 -3.81 8.07
CA ASP A 5 3.67 -3.74 7.93
C ASP A 5 4.24 -2.54 8.71
N GLU A 6 3.55 -1.40 8.64
CA GLU A 6 3.92 -0.14 9.30
C GLU A 6 2.74 0.33 10.17
N PRO A 7 2.62 -0.10 11.42
CA PRO A 7 1.55 0.35 12.32
C PRO A 7 1.72 1.82 12.71
N ASN A 8 0.60 2.45 13.06
CA ASN A 8 0.57 3.82 13.55
C ASN A 8 0.90 4.92 12.52
N LEU A 9 0.68 4.67 11.23
CA LEU A 9 0.80 5.73 10.21
C LEU A 9 -0.29 6.80 10.39
N THR A 10 0.05 8.06 10.10
CA THR A 10 -0.96 9.12 9.91
C THR A 10 -1.70 8.92 8.59
N LYS A 11 -2.82 9.64 8.39
CA LYS A 11 -3.55 9.61 7.10
C LYS A 11 -2.64 9.96 5.92
N ILE A 12 -1.84 11.01 6.07
CA ILE A 12 -0.95 11.50 5.01
C ILE A 12 0.09 10.43 4.68
N GLN A 13 0.77 9.90 5.67
CA GLN A 13 1.75 8.83 5.49
C GLN A 13 1.15 7.60 4.81
N LEU A 14 -0.06 7.17 5.21
CA LEU A 14 -0.71 6.02 4.60
C LEU A 14 -1.06 6.27 3.13
N ILE A 15 -1.51 7.49 2.78
CA ILE A 15 -1.82 7.89 1.40
C ILE A 15 -0.55 7.85 0.54
N GLU A 16 0.53 8.46 1.02
CA GLU A 16 1.82 8.51 0.34
C GLU A 16 2.42 7.11 0.13
N ARG A 17 2.41 6.26 1.19
CA ARG A 17 2.90 4.87 1.10
C ARG A 17 2.15 4.00 0.10
N ASN A 18 0.90 4.35 -0.22
CA ASN A 18 0.11 3.65 -1.23
C ASN A 18 0.18 4.29 -2.62
N GLY A 19 0.92 5.40 -2.79
CA GLY A 19 1.01 6.10 -4.06
C GLY A 19 -0.33 6.66 -4.56
N HIS A 20 -1.26 6.95 -3.65
CA HIS A 20 -2.56 7.51 -4.02
C HIS A 20 -2.50 9.04 -4.10
N GLU A 21 -3.30 9.59 -5.01
CA GLU A 21 -3.65 11.00 -4.96
C GLU A 21 -4.32 11.34 -3.62
N LYS A 22 -3.98 12.50 -3.04
CA LYS A 22 -4.45 12.91 -1.71
C LYS A 22 -5.97 12.84 -1.56
N GLN A 23 -6.72 13.28 -2.57
CA GLN A 23 -8.18 13.28 -2.55
C GLN A 23 -8.72 11.85 -2.54
N THR A 24 -8.26 11.01 -3.43
CA THR A 24 -8.66 9.59 -3.53
C THR A 24 -8.30 8.83 -2.24
N GLY A 25 -7.08 8.97 -1.76
CA GLY A 25 -6.63 8.32 -0.53
C GLY A 25 -7.44 8.75 0.69
N THR A 26 -7.79 10.05 0.80
CA THR A 26 -8.64 10.57 1.87
C THR A 26 -10.03 9.95 1.85
N GLN A 27 -10.64 9.79 0.67
CA GLN A 27 -11.96 9.16 0.54
C GLN A 27 -11.92 7.68 0.91
N ILE A 28 -10.88 6.95 0.51
CA ILE A 28 -10.69 5.54 0.89
C ILE A 28 -10.60 5.40 2.40
N ILE A 29 -9.74 6.19 3.05
CA ILE A 29 -9.57 6.17 4.51
C ILE A 29 -10.88 6.51 5.20
N LYS A 30 -11.62 7.54 4.73
CA LYS A 30 -12.92 7.90 5.28
C LYS A 30 -13.88 6.72 5.26
N ARG A 31 -14.02 6.01 4.14
CA ARG A 31 -14.88 4.83 4.03
C ARG A 31 -14.47 3.69 4.97
N LEU A 32 -13.16 3.48 5.16
CA LEU A 32 -12.65 2.46 6.08
C LEU A 32 -12.93 2.80 7.54
N LEU A 33 -12.87 4.08 7.92
CA LEU A 33 -13.27 4.58 9.24
C LEU A 33 -14.78 4.44 9.46
N GLU A 34 -15.59 4.89 8.51
CA GLU A 34 -17.07 4.81 8.57
C GLU A 34 -17.57 3.36 8.63
N SER A 35 -16.89 2.44 7.94
CA SER A 35 -17.22 1.01 7.99
C SER A 35 -16.74 0.32 9.27
N GLY A 36 -16.01 1.02 10.13
CA GLY A 36 -15.44 0.48 11.35
C GLY A 36 -14.30 -0.52 11.14
N MET A 37 -13.68 -0.53 9.97
CA MET A 37 -12.49 -1.36 9.70
C MET A 37 -11.20 -0.73 10.20
N MET A 38 -11.21 0.58 10.38
CA MET A 38 -10.11 1.36 10.92
C MET A 38 -10.61 2.27 12.03
N GLU A 39 -9.71 2.67 12.92
CA GLU A 39 -9.94 3.68 13.94
C GLU A 39 -8.79 4.69 13.97
N GLU A 40 -9.09 5.89 14.45
CA GLU A 40 -8.09 6.91 14.77
C GLU A 40 -7.78 6.88 16.27
N LYS A 41 -6.51 6.88 16.62
CA LYS A 41 -6.05 7.09 18.00
C LYS A 41 -5.16 8.31 18.06
N ASN A 42 -5.21 9.03 19.18
CA ASN A 42 -4.26 10.11 19.42
C ASN A 42 -2.85 9.52 19.51
N ASP A 43 -1.89 10.23 18.94
CA ASP A 43 -0.48 9.90 19.13
C ASP A 43 -0.11 10.05 20.61
N ALA A 44 0.72 9.13 21.11
CA ALA A 44 1.21 9.19 22.49
C ALA A 44 2.15 10.39 22.72
N ASP A 45 2.94 10.74 21.70
CA ASP A 45 3.98 11.76 21.75
C ASP A 45 3.47 13.13 21.26
N ASP A 46 2.48 13.16 20.38
CA ASP A 46 1.88 14.40 19.86
C ASP A 46 0.35 14.30 19.83
N ARG A 47 -0.31 14.88 20.84
CA ARG A 47 -1.78 14.91 20.95
C ARG A 47 -2.50 15.60 19.78
N ARG A 48 -1.79 16.37 18.96
CA ARG A 48 -2.34 17.00 17.74
C ARG A 48 -2.34 16.05 16.54
N SER A 49 -1.57 14.98 16.62
CA SER A 49 -1.45 13.98 15.57
C SER A 49 -2.38 12.79 15.84
N LYS A 50 -3.02 12.30 14.79
CA LYS A 50 -3.85 11.08 14.86
C LYS A 50 -3.20 9.97 14.07
N ARG A 51 -3.13 8.79 14.68
CA ARG A 51 -2.62 7.56 14.10
C ARG A 51 -3.75 6.62 13.72
N LEU A 52 -3.60 5.95 12.60
CA LEU A 52 -4.55 4.97 12.10
C LEU A 52 -4.20 3.58 12.62
N LYS A 53 -5.22 2.82 13.01
CA LYS A 53 -5.11 1.40 13.39
C LYS A 53 -6.23 0.60 12.74
N LEU A 54 -5.96 -0.68 12.49
CA LEU A 54 -7.02 -1.63 12.16
C LEU A 54 -7.79 -1.97 13.43
N THR A 55 -9.10 -2.10 13.29
CA THR A 55 -9.98 -2.67 14.33
C THR A 55 -9.98 -4.20 14.21
N ALA A 56 -10.56 -4.92 15.18
CA ALA A 56 -10.75 -6.36 15.08
C ALA A 56 -11.55 -6.75 13.82
N LYS A 57 -12.54 -5.94 13.42
CA LYS A 57 -13.27 -6.11 12.16
C LYS A 57 -12.35 -5.92 10.96
N GLY A 58 -11.50 -4.90 10.97
CA GLY A 58 -10.54 -4.64 9.90
C GLY A 58 -9.51 -5.75 9.76
N GLU A 59 -9.02 -6.29 10.87
CA GLU A 59 -8.12 -7.45 10.90
C GLU A 59 -8.76 -8.68 10.26
N LYS A 60 -10.01 -8.99 10.62
CA LYS A 60 -10.75 -10.11 10.02
C LYS A 60 -10.88 -9.96 8.51
N VAL A 61 -11.36 -8.80 8.03
CA VAL A 61 -11.51 -8.52 6.60
C VAL A 61 -10.15 -8.57 5.88
N PHE A 62 -9.09 -8.09 6.53
CA PHE A 62 -7.73 -8.20 5.97
C PHE A 62 -7.34 -9.66 5.75
N HIS A 63 -7.50 -10.53 6.75
CA HIS A 63 -7.15 -11.95 6.62
C HIS A 63 -7.96 -12.66 5.53
N GLU A 64 -9.27 -12.42 5.46
CA GLU A 64 -10.14 -12.95 4.39
C GLU A 64 -9.69 -12.47 3.00
N SER A 65 -9.28 -11.20 2.90
CA SER A 65 -8.75 -10.62 1.66
C SER A 65 -7.42 -11.24 1.24
N VAL A 66 -6.52 -11.50 2.20
CA VAL A 66 -5.24 -12.18 1.95
C VAL A 66 -5.45 -13.58 1.38
N GLU A 67 -6.39 -14.34 1.95
CA GLU A 67 -6.73 -15.66 1.41
C GLU A 67 -7.22 -15.59 -0.04
N SER A 68 -8.11 -14.63 -0.33
CA SER A 68 -8.63 -14.43 -1.68
C SER A 68 -7.53 -14.05 -2.67
N VAL A 69 -6.65 -13.13 -2.28
CA VAL A 69 -5.48 -12.73 -3.09
C VAL A 69 -4.55 -13.91 -3.33
N ASN A 70 -4.28 -14.72 -2.29
CA ASN A 70 -3.42 -15.90 -2.43
C ASN A 70 -4.02 -16.95 -3.38
N ARG A 71 -5.33 -17.18 -3.34
CA ARG A 71 -6.01 -18.09 -4.30
C ARG A 71 -5.89 -17.56 -5.73
N THR A 72 -6.13 -16.28 -5.94
CA THR A 72 -6.01 -15.64 -7.25
C THR A 72 -4.56 -15.69 -7.74
N SER A 73 -3.58 -15.39 -6.87
CA SER A 73 -2.17 -15.46 -7.20
C SER A 73 -1.74 -16.87 -7.64
N ARG A 74 -2.23 -17.93 -6.96
CA ARG A 74 -1.98 -19.31 -7.37
C ARG A 74 -2.58 -19.63 -8.73
N LEU A 75 -3.76 -19.11 -9.04
CA LEU A 75 -4.38 -19.29 -10.35
C LEU A 75 -3.56 -18.61 -11.44
N LEU A 76 -3.14 -17.35 -11.22
CA LEU A 76 -2.37 -16.57 -12.18
C LEU A 76 -0.97 -17.15 -12.42
N SER A 77 -0.32 -17.66 -11.37
CA SER A 77 1.04 -18.21 -11.44
C SER A 77 1.07 -19.74 -11.60
N GLY A 78 -0.06 -20.38 -11.85
CA GLY A 78 -0.18 -21.85 -11.82
C GLY A 78 0.61 -22.62 -12.87
N LYS A 79 1.05 -21.93 -13.94
CA LYS A 79 1.93 -22.48 -14.98
C LYS A 79 3.41 -22.32 -14.67
N LEU A 80 3.76 -21.47 -13.70
CA LEU A 80 5.15 -21.21 -13.32
C LEU A 80 5.58 -22.23 -12.26
N ASP A 81 6.78 -22.77 -12.40
CA ASP A 81 7.41 -23.55 -11.36
C ASP A 81 7.90 -22.65 -10.20
N LYS A 82 8.61 -23.23 -9.23
CA LYS A 82 9.07 -22.48 -8.06
C LYS A 82 10.14 -21.44 -8.42
N GLU A 83 11.10 -21.84 -9.22
CA GLU A 83 12.24 -21.02 -9.65
C GLU A 83 11.75 -19.82 -10.50
N GLU A 84 10.85 -20.09 -11.43
CA GLU A 84 10.23 -19.06 -12.29
C GLU A 84 9.44 -18.03 -11.46
N ARG A 85 8.71 -18.47 -10.42
CA ARG A 85 7.99 -17.55 -9.53
C ARG A 85 8.94 -16.69 -8.68
N GLU A 86 10.03 -17.26 -8.20
CA GLU A 86 11.05 -16.53 -7.43
C GLU A 86 11.74 -15.47 -8.32
N GLU A 87 12.10 -15.82 -9.56
CA GLU A 87 12.70 -14.87 -10.50
C GLU A 87 11.70 -13.77 -10.90
N LEU A 88 10.44 -14.12 -11.19
CA LEU A 88 9.40 -13.12 -11.47
C LEU A 88 9.24 -12.15 -10.30
N LEU A 89 9.19 -12.66 -9.06
CA LEU A 89 9.07 -11.81 -7.87
C LEU A 89 10.27 -10.86 -7.73
N LYS A 90 11.47 -11.34 -7.99
CA LYS A 90 12.70 -10.53 -7.97
C LYS A 90 12.65 -9.41 -9.01
N LEU A 91 12.23 -9.72 -10.24
CA LEU A 91 12.07 -8.73 -11.31
C LEU A 91 11.00 -7.69 -10.97
N LEU A 92 9.84 -8.13 -10.47
CA LEU A 92 8.76 -7.23 -10.06
C LEU A 92 9.18 -6.30 -8.90
N LYS A 93 9.95 -6.80 -7.93
CA LYS A 93 10.51 -5.97 -6.85
C LYS A 93 11.44 -4.88 -7.41
N LYS A 94 12.35 -5.25 -8.31
CA LYS A 94 13.26 -4.31 -8.96
C LYS A 94 12.50 -3.21 -9.72
N LEU A 95 11.46 -3.58 -10.48
CA LEU A 95 10.60 -2.60 -11.16
C LEU A 95 9.85 -1.71 -10.17
N ASN A 96 9.31 -2.28 -9.10
CA ASN A 96 8.58 -1.53 -8.08
C ASN A 96 9.47 -0.52 -7.35
N GLU A 97 10.71 -0.86 -7.05
CA GLU A 97 11.69 0.05 -6.45
C GLU A 97 11.98 1.23 -7.38
N PHE A 98 12.24 0.95 -8.66
CA PHE A 98 12.44 1.98 -9.67
C PHE A 98 11.21 2.90 -9.84
N HIS A 99 10.02 2.33 -9.98
CA HIS A 99 8.79 3.12 -10.12
C HIS A 99 8.44 3.91 -8.87
N SER A 100 8.73 3.37 -7.68
CA SER A 100 8.56 4.11 -6.42
C SER A 100 9.46 5.35 -6.36
N HIS A 101 10.71 5.20 -6.79
CA HIS A 101 11.64 6.33 -6.90
C HIS A 101 11.13 7.38 -7.88
N LEU A 102 10.75 6.97 -9.09
CA LEU A 102 10.18 7.87 -10.09
C LEU A 102 8.93 8.62 -9.56
N TYR A 103 8.03 7.90 -8.89
CA TYR A 103 6.82 8.50 -8.34
C TYR A 103 7.13 9.56 -7.28
N HIS A 104 8.08 9.31 -6.39
CA HIS A 104 8.39 10.26 -5.32
C HIS A 104 9.15 11.49 -5.81
N GLU A 105 10.10 11.29 -6.71
CA GLU A 105 10.99 12.37 -7.17
C GLU A 105 10.41 13.14 -8.37
N TYR A 106 9.71 12.47 -9.28
CA TYR A 106 9.38 12.99 -10.60
C TYR A 106 7.88 13.05 -10.93
N ARG A 107 6.97 12.77 -9.97
CA ARG A 107 5.52 12.74 -10.26
C ARG A 107 4.94 14.02 -10.85
N ASN A 108 5.62 15.15 -10.66
CA ASN A 108 5.21 16.46 -11.20
C ASN A 108 6.07 16.91 -12.40
N SER A 109 7.00 16.10 -12.85
CA SER A 109 7.92 16.38 -13.95
C SER A 109 7.30 15.99 -15.29
N ALA A 110 7.78 16.59 -16.38
CA ALA A 110 7.37 16.19 -17.71
C ALA A 110 7.88 14.78 -18.03
N PHE A 111 7.15 14.02 -18.85
CA PHE A 111 7.51 12.65 -19.24
C PHE A 111 8.92 12.57 -19.85
N ASN A 112 9.29 13.58 -20.66
CA ASN A 112 10.61 13.62 -21.28
C ASN A 112 11.76 13.72 -20.27
N ASP A 113 11.55 14.36 -19.12
CA ASP A 113 12.57 14.46 -18.07
C ASP A 113 12.78 13.10 -17.40
N MET A 114 11.71 12.31 -17.28
CA MET A 114 11.79 10.95 -16.74
C MET A 114 12.49 9.97 -17.67
N ILE A 115 12.31 10.11 -18.99
CA ILE A 115 12.97 9.27 -20.00
C ILE A 115 14.49 9.44 -19.99
N GLN A 116 15.00 10.62 -19.61
CA GLN A 116 16.46 10.85 -19.52
C GLN A 116 17.13 10.10 -18.36
N LEU A 117 16.35 9.44 -17.48
CA LEU A 117 16.87 8.60 -16.39
C LEU A 117 17.15 7.14 -16.82
N LEU A 118 16.76 6.76 -18.03
CA LEU A 118 16.98 5.41 -18.60
C LEU A 118 18.30 5.33 -19.34
#